data_043dd60f6e8e3c0b9b0083aede1b8de1
#
_entry.id   043dd60f6e8e3c0b9b0083aede1b8de1
#
_cell.length_a   1.000
_cell.length_b   1.000
_cell.length_c   1.000
_cell.angle_alpha   90.00
_cell.angle_beta   90.00
_cell.angle_gamma   90.00
#
_symmetry.space_group_name_H-M   'P 1'
#
loop_
_entity.id
_entity.type
_entity.pdbx_description
1 polymer ?
#
loop_
_entity_poly.entity_id
_entity_poly.type
_entity_poly.pdbx_seq_one_letter_code
_entity_poly.pdbx_strand_id
1 'polypeptide(L)'
;VRGSGYKMINMGELFSNDRIYNIDMELVPLTDKEKENAKVEKEDLLFARQSLVASGAGKCSIVMETDDMTVFESHLIRVRLDSSIANPMFYYYYFKSPFSPMKAIVQHSVQAGIKASDLEKLIVAVPSIEIQTKVVEVLSLIDNMIEKNIQINKNLLQQLHVLYLR
;
A
#
# COMPACT_ATOMS: atom_id res chain seq x y z
N VAL A 1 -6.72 -23.51 10.31
CA VAL A 1 -8.14 -23.10 10.37
C VAL A 1 -8.17 -21.61 10.04
N ARG A 2 -8.94 -21.17 9.01
CA ARG A 2 -9.17 -19.74 8.75
C ARG A 2 -9.77 -19.09 10.00
N GLY A 3 -9.37 -17.83 10.28
CA GLY A 3 -9.85 -17.11 11.44
C GLY A 3 -8.95 -17.20 12.69
N SER A 4 -7.74 -17.75 12.55
CA SER A 4 -6.71 -17.74 13.60
C SER A 4 -5.32 -17.57 13.01
N GLY A 5 -4.40 -16.93 13.72
CA GLY A 5 -3.01 -16.75 13.31
C GLY A 5 -2.69 -15.29 13.00
N TYR A 6 -2.17 -15.02 11.80
CA TYR A 6 -1.61 -13.75 11.37
C TYR A 6 -2.60 -12.96 10.51
N LYS A 7 -2.69 -11.65 10.72
CA LYS A 7 -3.43 -10.73 9.84
C LYS A 7 -2.81 -10.71 8.47
N MET A 8 -3.58 -10.93 7.41
CA MET A 8 -3.05 -10.98 6.04
C MET A 8 -3.53 -9.79 5.23
N ILE A 9 -2.59 -8.98 4.76
CA ILE A 9 -2.83 -7.99 3.71
C ILE A 9 -2.93 -8.74 2.40
N ASN A 10 -4.11 -8.79 1.81
CA ASN A 10 -4.35 -9.37 0.51
C ASN A 10 -4.63 -8.30 -0.55
N MET A 11 -4.96 -8.70 -1.78
CA MET A 11 -5.29 -7.79 -2.86
C MET A 11 -6.46 -6.85 -2.53
N GLY A 12 -7.45 -7.32 -1.75
CA GLY A 12 -8.61 -6.51 -1.33
C GLY A 12 -8.19 -5.32 -0.47
N GLU A 13 -7.37 -5.54 0.55
CA GLU A 13 -6.86 -4.50 1.42
C GLU A 13 -6.00 -3.50 0.62
N LEU A 14 -5.12 -4.01 -0.27
CA LEU A 14 -4.26 -3.15 -1.09
C LEU A 14 -5.06 -2.28 -2.07
N PHE A 15 -6.11 -2.83 -2.69
CA PHE A 15 -6.93 -2.06 -3.63
C PHE A 15 -7.86 -1.07 -2.93
N SER A 16 -8.31 -1.37 -1.72
CA SER A 16 -9.21 -0.52 -0.94
C SER A 16 -8.49 0.59 -0.17
N ASN A 17 -7.19 0.41 0.12
CA ASN A 17 -6.43 1.32 0.97
C ASN A 17 -5.11 1.71 0.32
N ASP A 18 -4.96 2.95 -0.05
CA ASP A 18 -3.69 3.50 -0.53
C ASP A 18 -2.66 3.60 0.60
N ARG A 19 -3.13 3.91 1.80
CA ARG A 19 -2.38 3.88 3.06
C ARG A 19 -3.00 2.82 3.96
N ILE A 20 -2.24 1.80 4.30
CA ILE A 20 -2.70 0.64 5.08
C ILE A 20 -2.36 0.89 6.55
N TYR A 21 -3.39 1.01 7.36
CA TYR A 21 -3.32 1.09 8.81
C TYR A 21 -3.65 -0.27 9.43
N ASN A 22 -3.67 -0.36 10.76
CA ASN A 22 -4.10 -1.56 11.47
C ASN A 22 -5.64 -1.70 11.35
N ILE A 23 -6.09 -2.26 10.23
CA ILE A 23 -7.49 -2.52 9.90
C ILE A 23 -7.85 -3.97 10.17
N ASP A 24 -9.15 -4.28 10.12
CA ASP A 24 -9.61 -5.67 10.16
C ASP A 24 -9.15 -6.41 8.90
N MET A 25 -8.50 -7.55 9.09
CA MET A 25 -7.96 -8.40 8.04
C MET A 25 -8.29 -9.86 8.30
N GLU A 26 -8.29 -10.68 7.26
CA GLU A 26 -8.42 -12.13 7.40
C GLU A 26 -7.22 -12.68 8.21
N LEU A 27 -7.51 -13.61 9.13
CA LEU A 27 -6.48 -14.31 9.88
C LEU A 27 -6.13 -15.62 9.20
N VAL A 28 -4.84 -15.88 9.02
CA VAL A 28 -4.33 -17.08 8.37
C VAL A 28 -3.27 -17.77 9.23
N PRO A 29 -3.30 -19.10 9.30
CA PRO A 29 -2.25 -19.87 9.95
C PRO A 29 -1.02 -19.91 9.04
N LEU A 30 0.16 -19.62 9.60
CA LEU A 30 1.45 -19.71 8.91
C LEU A 30 2.44 -20.47 9.77
N THR A 31 3.40 -21.10 9.11
CA THR A 31 4.61 -21.62 9.75
C THR A 31 5.57 -20.46 10.05
N ASP A 32 6.51 -20.66 10.99
CA ASP A 32 7.50 -19.63 11.32
C ASP A 32 8.31 -19.17 10.10
N LYS A 33 8.64 -20.08 9.17
CA LYS A 33 9.36 -19.75 7.95
C LYS A 33 8.53 -18.91 6.99
N GLU A 34 7.24 -19.20 6.84
CA GLU A 34 6.32 -18.42 6.00
C GLU A 34 6.12 -17.02 6.60
N LYS A 35 5.99 -16.93 7.91
CA LYS A 35 5.89 -15.66 8.63
C LYS A 35 7.09 -14.76 8.34
N GLU A 36 8.33 -15.27 8.54
CA GLU A 36 9.54 -14.47 8.31
C GLU A 36 9.61 -13.91 6.89
N ASN A 37 9.20 -14.69 5.89
CA ASN A 37 9.21 -14.27 4.50
C ASN A 37 8.09 -13.26 4.17
N ALA A 38 6.95 -13.37 4.85
CA ALA A 38 5.75 -12.58 4.57
C ALA A 38 5.52 -11.44 5.56
N LYS A 39 6.36 -11.28 6.59
CA LYS A 39 6.22 -10.23 7.59
C LYS A 39 6.27 -8.84 6.96
N VAL A 40 5.34 -7.98 7.37
CA VAL A 40 5.26 -6.58 6.96
C VAL A 40 5.77 -5.69 8.09
N GLU A 41 6.44 -4.61 7.73
CA GLU A 41 6.86 -3.57 8.67
C GLU A 41 6.29 -2.22 8.24
N LYS A 42 6.23 -1.29 9.18
CA LYS A 42 5.85 0.09 8.88
C LYS A 42 6.75 0.64 7.78
N GLU A 43 6.15 1.41 6.87
CA GLU A 43 6.80 2.01 5.70
C GLU A 43 7.21 1.03 4.60
N ASP A 44 6.85 -0.26 4.70
CA ASP A 44 6.93 -1.15 3.54
C ASP A 44 6.00 -0.68 2.42
N LEU A 45 6.50 -0.70 1.20
CA LEU A 45 5.69 -0.51 0.00
C LEU A 45 5.21 -1.86 -0.51
N LEU A 46 3.90 -1.96 -0.75
CA LEU A 46 3.29 -3.16 -1.30
C LEU A 46 2.78 -2.88 -2.71
N PHE A 47 3.14 -3.74 -3.66
CA PHE A 47 2.74 -3.62 -5.05
C PHE A 47 1.85 -4.79 -5.47
N ALA A 48 0.75 -4.50 -6.18
CA ALA A 48 -0.07 -5.53 -6.80
C ALA A 48 0.70 -6.24 -7.91
N ARG A 49 0.94 -7.55 -7.73
CA ARG A 49 1.65 -8.36 -8.72
C ARG A 49 0.85 -8.55 -10.01
N GLN A 50 -0.48 -8.63 -9.90
CA GLN A 50 -1.38 -8.87 -11.01
C GLN A 50 -2.71 -8.14 -10.82
N SER A 51 -3.42 -7.90 -11.93
CA SER A 51 -4.74 -7.33 -11.91
C SER A 51 -5.53 -7.75 -13.15
N LEU A 52 -6.84 -7.85 -13.02
CA LEU A 52 -7.75 -8.08 -14.15
C LEU A 52 -7.77 -6.88 -15.11
N VAL A 53 -7.42 -5.69 -14.62
CA VAL A 53 -7.33 -4.47 -15.43
C VAL A 53 -5.88 -3.94 -15.42
N ALA A 54 -5.42 -3.47 -16.57
CA ALA A 54 -4.03 -3.02 -16.75
C ALA A 54 -3.63 -1.91 -15.74
N SER A 55 -4.54 -1.01 -15.40
CA SER A 55 -4.31 0.08 -14.46
C SER A 55 -4.11 -0.38 -13.00
N GLY A 56 -4.49 -1.62 -12.68
CA GLY A 56 -4.32 -2.17 -11.34
C GLY A 56 -3.00 -2.89 -11.11
N ALA A 57 -2.36 -3.39 -12.18
CA ALA A 57 -1.06 -4.03 -12.05
C ALA A 57 0.02 -3.01 -11.66
N GLY A 58 0.80 -3.33 -10.63
CA GLY A 58 1.78 -2.41 -10.08
C GLY A 58 1.19 -1.28 -9.22
N LYS A 59 -0.12 -1.33 -8.87
CA LYS A 59 -0.66 -0.42 -7.86
C LYS A 59 0.17 -0.51 -6.60
N CYS A 60 0.59 0.66 -6.08
CA CYS A 60 1.40 0.79 -4.87
C CYS A 60 0.54 1.28 -3.71
N SER A 61 0.67 0.61 -2.55
CA SER A 61 0.18 1.08 -1.25
C SER A 61 1.33 1.10 -0.26
N ILE A 62 1.21 1.92 0.79
CA ILE A 62 2.22 2.01 1.86
C ILE A 62 1.62 1.55 3.18
N VAL A 63 2.40 0.83 3.96
CA VAL A 63 2.03 0.38 5.31
C VAL A 63 2.31 1.50 6.30
N MET A 64 1.26 2.08 6.90
CA MET A 64 1.36 3.18 7.87
C MET A 64 1.45 2.67 9.30
N GLU A 65 0.70 1.63 9.59
CA GLU A 65 0.70 0.94 10.88
C GLU A 65 0.66 -0.55 10.68
N THR A 66 1.36 -1.27 11.53
CA THR A 66 1.38 -2.73 11.55
C THR A 66 1.67 -3.22 12.96
N ASP A 67 1.38 -4.48 13.21
CA ASP A 67 1.82 -5.22 14.39
C ASP A 67 2.65 -6.45 13.96
N ASP A 68 3.25 -7.13 14.93
CA ASP A 68 4.09 -8.30 14.66
C ASP A 68 3.33 -9.50 14.07
N MET A 69 2.02 -9.38 14.01
CA MET A 69 1.10 -10.41 13.49
C MET A 69 0.62 -10.10 12.07
N THR A 70 1.21 -9.12 11.38
CA THR A 70 0.78 -8.72 10.04
C THR A 70 1.72 -9.26 8.98
N VAL A 71 1.13 -9.90 7.96
CA VAL A 71 1.82 -10.49 6.81
C VAL A 71 1.16 -10.07 5.50
N PHE A 72 1.78 -10.36 4.36
CA PHE A 72 1.21 -10.11 3.04
C PHE A 72 1.11 -11.39 2.21
N GLU A 73 0.15 -11.44 1.29
CA GLU A 73 -0.06 -12.61 0.41
C GLU A 73 0.88 -12.62 -0.80
N SER A 74 1.01 -13.79 -1.44
CA SER A 74 1.93 -14.02 -2.58
C SER A 74 1.59 -13.25 -3.87
N HIS A 75 0.39 -12.68 -4.00
CA HIS A 75 0.00 -11.82 -5.10
C HIS A 75 0.44 -10.36 -4.92
N LEU A 76 1.12 -10.07 -3.84
CA LEU A 76 1.76 -8.79 -3.57
C LEU A 76 3.28 -8.92 -3.66
N ILE A 77 3.94 -7.81 -3.95
CA ILE A 77 5.41 -7.68 -3.88
C ILE A 77 5.71 -6.63 -2.82
N ARG A 78 6.46 -7.01 -1.79
CA ARG A 78 6.94 -6.09 -0.76
C ARG A 78 8.28 -5.48 -1.20
N VAL A 79 8.39 -4.17 -1.07
CA VAL A 79 9.63 -3.43 -1.22
C VAL A 79 9.90 -2.67 0.07
N ARG A 80 11.02 -2.97 0.71
CA ARG A 80 11.55 -2.26 1.87
C ARG A 80 12.73 -1.44 1.42
N LEU A 81 12.64 -0.13 1.59
CA LEU A 81 13.66 0.81 1.17
C LEU A 81 14.69 1.06 2.29
N ASP A 82 15.91 1.37 1.91
CA ASP A 82 16.89 1.90 2.85
C ASP A 82 16.54 3.36 3.16
N SER A 83 16.01 3.60 4.34
CA SER A 83 15.53 4.92 4.78
C SER A 83 16.65 5.98 4.90
N SER A 84 17.93 5.58 4.86
CA SER A 84 19.06 6.52 4.86
C SER A 84 19.19 7.30 3.55
N ILE A 85 18.68 6.75 2.44
CA ILE A 85 18.77 7.34 1.10
C ILE A 85 17.41 7.51 0.41
N ALA A 86 16.39 6.81 0.87
CA ALA A 86 15.10 6.71 0.20
C ALA A 86 13.96 6.82 1.21
N ASN A 87 13.26 7.95 1.25
CA ASN A 87 12.08 8.13 2.07
C ASN A 87 10.91 7.32 1.51
N PRO A 88 10.35 6.32 2.24
CA PRO A 88 9.29 5.47 1.72
C PRO A 88 8.02 6.21 1.30
N MET A 89 7.63 7.27 2.04
CA MET A 89 6.48 8.11 1.69
C MET A 89 6.71 8.87 0.38
N PHE A 90 7.95 9.32 0.12
CA PHE A 90 8.29 9.96 -1.16
C PHE A 90 8.09 8.97 -2.31
N TYR A 91 8.60 7.75 -2.19
CA TYR A 91 8.45 6.73 -3.24
C TYR A 91 7.01 6.24 -3.39
N TYR A 92 6.23 6.18 -2.32
CA TYR A 92 4.79 5.96 -2.41
C TYR A 92 4.13 7.01 -3.31
N TYR A 93 4.38 8.31 -3.10
CA TYR A 93 3.85 9.37 -3.96
C TYR A 93 4.43 9.32 -5.37
N TYR A 94 5.72 9.04 -5.51
CA TYR A 94 6.38 8.92 -6.80
C TYR A 94 5.75 7.83 -7.66
N PHE A 95 5.52 6.64 -7.10
CA PHE A 95 4.89 5.53 -7.82
C PHE A 95 3.42 5.77 -8.17
N LYS A 96 2.72 6.62 -7.45
CA LYS A 96 1.34 7.06 -7.75
C LYS A 96 1.29 8.23 -8.74
N SER A 97 2.38 8.91 -8.98
CA SER A 97 2.43 10.07 -9.85
C SER A 97 2.39 9.70 -11.34
N PRO A 98 2.07 10.66 -12.24
CA PRO A 98 2.19 10.46 -13.68
C PRO A 98 3.63 10.15 -14.15
N PHE A 99 4.63 10.47 -13.34
CA PHE A 99 6.05 10.24 -13.62
C PHE A 99 6.52 8.85 -13.20
N SER A 100 5.62 8.02 -12.69
CA SER A 100 5.92 6.65 -12.27
C SER A 100 6.45 5.82 -13.43
N PRO A 101 7.60 5.15 -13.28
CA PRO A 101 8.15 4.28 -14.32
C PRO A 101 7.45 2.91 -14.37
N MET A 102 6.46 2.65 -13.50
CA MET A 102 5.78 1.35 -13.40
C MET A 102 5.19 0.87 -14.72
N LYS A 103 4.71 1.79 -15.57
CA LYS A 103 4.16 1.44 -16.88
C LYS A 103 5.16 0.71 -17.80
N ALA A 104 6.45 0.92 -17.59
CA ALA A 104 7.49 0.28 -18.40
C ALA A 104 7.65 -1.23 -18.11
N ILE A 105 7.23 -1.67 -16.92
CA ILE A 105 7.36 -3.07 -16.48
C ILE A 105 6.03 -3.83 -16.41
N VAL A 106 4.90 -3.14 -16.60
CA VAL A 106 3.59 -3.81 -16.67
C VAL A 106 3.52 -4.62 -17.95
N GLN A 107 3.34 -5.93 -17.79
CA GLN A 107 3.14 -6.86 -18.91
C GLN A 107 1.65 -6.97 -19.21
N HIS A 108 1.30 -6.76 -20.48
CA HIS A 108 -0.06 -6.89 -20.98
C HIS A 108 -0.27 -8.29 -21.55
N SER A 109 -0.90 -9.16 -20.77
CA SER A 109 -1.35 -10.48 -21.18
C SER A 109 -2.86 -10.59 -20.89
N VAL A 110 -3.41 -11.80 -20.83
CA VAL A 110 -4.79 -12.04 -20.38
C VAL A 110 -5.05 -11.43 -18.98
N GLN A 111 -4.03 -11.44 -18.13
CA GLN A 111 -3.98 -10.67 -16.89
C GLN A 111 -2.79 -9.72 -16.94
N ALA A 112 -3.00 -8.44 -16.67
CA ALA A 112 -1.88 -7.51 -16.52
C ALA A 112 -1.10 -7.83 -15.25
N GLY A 113 0.23 -7.73 -15.31
CA GLY A 113 1.06 -8.08 -14.16
C GLY A 113 2.45 -7.45 -14.19
N ILE A 114 3.12 -7.51 -13.04
CA ILE A 114 4.54 -7.18 -12.89
C ILE A 114 5.28 -8.35 -12.24
N LYS A 115 6.56 -8.48 -12.56
CA LYS A 115 7.44 -9.44 -11.90
C LYS A 115 8.33 -8.72 -10.88
N ALA A 116 8.64 -9.39 -9.78
CA ALA A 116 9.57 -8.85 -8.78
C ALA A 116 10.94 -8.56 -9.41
N SER A 117 11.42 -9.44 -10.30
CA SER A 117 12.70 -9.25 -11.02
C SER A 117 12.72 -8.02 -11.94
N ASP A 118 11.57 -7.58 -12.45
CA ASP A 118 11.48 -6.38 -13.29
C ASP A 118 11.41 -5.14 -12.39
N LEU A 119 10.72 -5.24 -11.24
CA LEU A 119 10.67 -4.17 -10.24
C LEU A 119 12.06 -3.89 -9.63
N GLU A 120 12.85 -4.94 -9.33
CA GLU A 120 14.22 -4.82 -8.84
C GLU A 120 15.16 -4.07 -9.79
N LYS A 121 14.91 -4.17 -11.09
CA LYS A 121 15.70 -3.50 -12.13
C LYS A 121 15.18 -2.13 -12.53
N LEU A 122 14.07 -1.71 -11.93
CA LEU A 122 13.44 -0.45 -12.26
C LEU A 122 14.32 0.73 -11.86
N ILE A 123 14.69 1.54 -12.84
CA ILE A 123 15.47 2.76 -12.60
C ILE A 123 14.52 3.85 -12.09
N VAL A 124 14.83 4.39 -10.93
CA VAL A 124 14.05 5.47 -10.29
C VAL A 124 14.92 6.69 -10.03
N ALA A 125 14.32 7.87 -10.03
CA ALA A 125 15.00 9.09 -9.61
C ALA A 125 15.25 9.04 -8.09
N VAL A 126 16.46 9.46 -7.67
CA VAL A 126 16.85 9.55 -6.25
C VAL A 126 17.30 10.99 -5.94
N PRO A 127 16.34 11.90 -5.68
CA PRO A 127 16.68 13.25 -5.20
C PRO A 127 17.35 13.18 -3.82
N SER A 128 17.95 14.26 -3.38
CA SER A 128 18.48 14.31 -2.01
C SER A 128 17.38 14.07 -0.99
N ILE A 129 17.72 13.47 0.16
CA ILE A 129 16.73 13.14 1.22
C ILE A 129 15.98 14.40 1.70
N GLU A 130 16.64 15.55 1.67
CA GLU A 130 16.04 16.86 1.99
C GLU A 130 14.90 17.23 1.03
N ILE A 131 15.11 17.03 -0.28
CA ILE A 131 14.07 17.26 -1.30
C ILE A 131 12.93 16.28 -1.12
N GLN A 132 13.24 14.98 -0.92
CA GLN A 132 12.23 13.95 -0.66
C GLN A 132 11.36 14.33 0.54
N THR A 133 11.96 14.76 1.64
CA THR A 133 11.26 15.17 2.86
C THR A 133 10.32 16.36 2.63
N LYS A 134 10.80 17.41 1.95
CA LYS A 134 9.97 18.58 1.62
C LYS A 134 8.74 18.22 0.77
N VAL A 135 8.92 17.33 -0.20
CA VAL A 135 7.81 16.84 -1.04
C VAL A 135 6.79 16.08 -0.18
N VAL A 136 7.27 15.19 0.70
CA VAL A 136 6.41 14.41 1.61
C VAL A 136 5.63 15.32 2.56
N GLU A 137 6.25 16.34 3.15
CA GLU A 137 5.59 17.30 4.03
C GLU A 137 4.37 17.94 3.35
N VAL A 138 4.54 18.43 2.13
CA VAL A 138 3.45 19.08 1.39
C VAL A 138 2.33 18.09 1.02
N LEU A 139 2.70 16.96 0.44
CA LEU A 139 1.71 15.99 -0.05
C LEU A 139 0.97 15.30 1.12
N SER A 140 1.66 15.01 2.22
CA SER A 140 1.02 14.42 3.40
C SER A 140 0.04 15.36 4.07
N LEU A 141 0.27 16.68 4.05
CA LEU A 141 -0.72 17.66 4.54
C LEU A 141 -2.02 17.57 3.74
N ILE A 142 -1.91 17.50 2.40
CA ILE A 142 -3.08 17.40 1.51
C ILE A 142 -3.83 16.09 1.77
N ASP A 143 -3.14 14.96 1.82
CA ASP A 143 -3.76 13.66 2.10
C ASP A 143 -4.45 13.63 3.46
N ASN A 144 -3.81 14.17 4.50
CA ASN A 144 -4.41 14.27 5.84
C ASN A 144 -5.67 15.14 5.86
N MET A 145 -5.72 16.20 5.05
CA MET A 145 -6.94 17.02 4.88
C MET A 145 -8.04 16.23 4.17
N ILE A 146 -7.70 15.47 3.14
CA ILE A 146 -8.65 14.61 2.41
C ILE A 146 -9.22 13.56 3.37
N GLU A 147 -8.38 12.84 4.11
CA GLU A 147 -8.80 11.81 5.07
C GLU A 147 -9.73 12.39 6.16
N LYS A 148 -9.38 13.57 6.71
CA LYS A 148 -10.23 14.25 7.68
C LYS A 148 -11.59 14.62 7.08
N ASN A 149 -11.63 15.15 5.87
CA ASN A 149 -12.88 15.50 5.21
C ASN A 149 -13.76 14.26 4.93
N ILE A 150 -13.15 13.14 4.52
CA ILE A 150 -13.87 11.87 4.35
C ILE A 150 -14.48 11.44 5.69
N GLN A 151 -13.73 11.52 6.79
CA GLN A 151 -14.21 11.14 8.12
C GLN A 151 -15.36 12.06 8.60
N ILE A 152 -15.24 13.37 8.38
CA ILE A 152 -16.30 14.34 8.70
C ILE A 152 -17.57 14.01 7.91
N ASN A 153 -17.47 13.78 6.60
CA ASN A 153 -18.60 13.43 5.76
C ASN A 153 -19.27 12.13 6.22
N LYS A 154 -18.50 11.11 6.58
CA LYS A 154 -19.03 9.86 7.12
C LYS A 154 -19.80 10.08 8.43
N ASN A 155 -19.27 10.88 9.34
CA ASN A 155 -19.91 11.20 10.60
C ASN A 155 -21.21 12.00 10.38
N LEU A 156 -21.21 12.97 9.45
CA LEU A 156 -22.41 13.75 9.11
C LEU A 156 -23.52 12.85 8.52
N LEU A 157 -23.16 11.92 7.64
CA LEU A 157 -24.10 10.95 7.09
C LEU A 157 -24.70 10.04 8.18
N GLN A 158 -23.90 9.60 9.13
CA GLN A 158 -24.39 8.80 10.27
C GLN A 158 -25.35 9.61 11.15
N GLN A 159 -25.03 10.87 11.44
CA GLN A 159 -25.90 11.77 12.21
C GLN A 159 -27.24 12.01 11.48
N LEU A 160 -27.16 12.27 10.18
CA LEU A 160 -28.34 12.44 9.36
C LEU A 160 -29.24 11.20 9.40
N HIS A 161 -28.67 10.02 9.25
CA HIS A 161 -29.42 8.76 9.33
C HIS A 161 -30.15 8.59 10.67
N VAL A 162 -29.49 8.90 11.77
CA VAL A 162 -30.10 8.85 13.12
C VAL A 162 -31.26 9.85 13.27
N LEU A 163 -31.17 11.03 12.63
CA LEU A 163 -32.23 12.05 12.68
C LEU A 163 -33.46 11.69 11.83
N TYR A 164 -33.25 10.98 10.71
CA TYR A 164 -34.35 10.57 9.82
C TYR A 164 -35.06 9.27 10.25
N LEU A 165 -34.45 8.49 11.15
CA LEU A 165 -35.06 7.26 11.69
C LEU A 165 -35.83 7.50 13.02
N ARG A 166 -35.92 8.75 13.47
CA ARG A 166 -36.79 9.19 14.58
C ARG A 166 -38.09 9.78 14.05
#